data_c05a65908b42685dce3eb5a62decddc7
#
_entry.id   c05a65908b42685dce3eb5a62decddc7
#
_cell.length_a   1.000
_cell.length_b   1.000
_cell.length_c   1.000
_cell.angle_alpha   90.00
_cell.angle_beta   90.00
_cell.angle_gamma   90.00
#
_symmetry.space_group_name_H-M   'P 1'
#
loop_
_entity.id
_entity.type
_entity.pdbx_description
1 polymer ?
#
loop_
_entity_poly.entity_id
_entity_poly.type
_entity_poly.pdbx_seq_one_letter_code
_entity_poly.pdbx_strand_id
1 'polypeptide(L)'
;MNFKSITLSVFGLMLGAASMKAIPYSPEYLQENAEAGGNLQYISYGNFDKWLVRHVKESGVIGGETKTLYCIAPNGTWNNNNAYHGAGGSPWATSNVMAKVSGITKTNVSVYREARAGHGYCAKLVTHLEQCKVLGIINIKVLAAGSIYLGQTQEPITDTKNPMAKLNAGMRFNKRPKAIVFDYKVHLSGQPNRIKQTGFGGASTVAGKDYPDCILYLQKRWEDAKGNIYAKRVGTMVHRFGSNTDWKNNASFTIHYGDITKQSFYNSAWALTSGAVTKFAKNSKGKMVEVKEVGWANANETPTHIVLQFDSSHGGAYVGSVGNTLWIDNVRLAY
;
A
#
# COMPACT_ATOMS: atom_id res chain seq x y z
N MET A 1 35.68 2.41 9.81
CA MET A 1 34.62 1.94 8.89
C MET A 1 34.98 2.43 7.49
N ASN A 2 35.21 1.54 6.53
CA ASN A 2 35.81 1.89 5.24
C ASN A 2 34.79 2.60 4.36
N PHE A 3 35.09 3.78 3.84
CA PHE A 3 34.23 4.62 3.00
C PHE A 3 33.57 3.84 1.84
N LYS A 4 34.35 2.93 1.22
CA LYS A 4 33.85 2.01 0.18
C LYS A 4 32.76 1.05 0.68
N SER A 5 32.79 0.64 1.95
CA SER A 5 31.81 -0.27 2.53
C SER A 5 30.47 0.43 2.80
N ILE A 6 30.50 1.69 3.26
CA ILE A 6 29.28 2.50 3.48
C ILE A 6 28.59 2.79 2.14
N THR A 7 29.38 3.17 1.14
CA THR A 7 28.86 3.45 -0.21
C THR A 7 28.22 2.19 -0.81
N LEU A 8 28.88 1.04 -0.71
CA LEU A 8 28.39 -0.23 -1.26
C LEU A 8 27.08 -0.70 -0.57
N SER A 9 26.94 -0.45 0.73
CA SER A 9 25.77 -0.84 1.51
C SER A 9 24.56 0.03 1.24
N VAL A 10 24.77 1.34 1.05
CA VAL A 10 23.70 2.27 0.62
C VAL A 10 23.33 1.99 -0.84
N PHE A 11 24.29 1.59 -1.69
CA PHE A 11 24.04 1.14 -3.05
C PHE A 11 23.23 -0.16 -3.12
N GLY A 12 23.52 -1.12 -2.24
CA GLY A 12 22.76 -2.39 -2.15
C GLY A 12 21.29 -2.19 -1.77
N LEU A 13 20.98 -1.08 -1.08
CA LEU A 13 19.62 -0.70 -0.70
C LEU A 13 18.70 -0.41 -1.89
N MET A 14 19.26 0.01 -3.01
CA MET A 14 18.52 0.55 -4.14
C MET A 14 18.58 -0.34 -5.40
N LEU A 15 19.53 -1.27 -5.47
CA LEU A 15 19.74 -2.11 -6.66
C LEU A 15 18.79 -3.31 -6.73
N GLY A 16 18.19 -3.72 -5.62
CA GLY A 16 17.29 -4.87 -5.57
C GLY A 16 15.92 -4.68 -6.24
N ALA A 17 15.58 -3.46 -6.62
CA ALA A 17 14.29 -3.13 -7.23
C ALA A 17 14.28 -3.22 -8.77
N ALA A 18 15.42 -3.51 -9.40
CA ALA A 18 15.60 -3.44 -10.85
C ALA A 18 14.76 -4.47 -11.65
N SER A 19 14.25 -5.52 -11.00
CA SER A 19 13.53 -6.61 -11.68
C SER A 19 12.00 -6.51 -11.61
N MET A 20 11.45 -5.53 -10.88
CA MET A 20 9.99 -5.41 -10.81
C MET A 20 9.44 -4.80 -12.09
N LYS A 21 8.58 -5.56 -12.75
CA LYS A 21 7.84 -5.07 -13.92
C LYS A 21 6.76 -4.07 -13.45
N ALA A 22 6.61 -2.97 -14.19
CA ALA A 22 5.50 -2.05 -13.97
C ALA A 22 4.16 -2.74 -14.22
N ILE A 23 3.16 -2.42 -13.41
CA ILE A 23 1.79 -2.88 -13.65
C ILE A 23 1.28 -2.20 -14.93
N PRO A 24 0.77 -2.96 -15.91
CA PRO A 24 0.26 -2.38 -17.15
C PRO A 24 -0.86 -1.37 -16.89
N TYR A 25 -0.90 -0.34 -17.72
CA TYR A 25 -2.02 0.59 -17.72
C TYR A 25 -3.26 -0.08 -18.32
N SER A 26 -4.38 0.04 -17.64
CA SER A 26 -5.68 -0.39 -18.13
C SER A 26 -6.76 0.57 -17.63
N PRO A 27 -7.31 1.45 -18.48
CA PRO A 27 -8.37 2.36 -18.09
C PRO A 27 -9.72 1.67 -17.90
N GLU A 28 -9.88 0.46 -18.45
CA GLU A 28 -11.17 -0.24 -18.52
C GLU A 28 -11.64 -0.82 -17.18
N TYR A 29 -10.79 -0.85 -16.16
CA TYR A 29 -11.19 -1.43 -14.88
C TYR A 29 -11.64 -0.43 -13.82
N LEU A 30 -12.14 0.70 -14.25
CA LEU A 30 -12.87 1.62 -13.38
C LEU A 30 -14.23 1.01 -13.03
N GLN A 31 -14.42 0.72 -11.74
CA GLN A 31 -15.70 0.18 -11.29
C GLN A 31 -16.70 1.31 -11.04
N GLU A 32 -17.96 1.09 -11.44
CA GLU A 32 -19.05 1.98 -11.10
C GLU A 32 -19.40 1.88 -9.61
N ASN A 33 -19.90 2.99 -9.05
CA ASN A 33 -20.41 2.99 -7.68
C ASN A 33 -21.70 2.16 -7.61
N ALA A 34 -21.81 1.33 -6.57
CA ALA A 34 -23.04 0.67 -6.20
C ALA A 34 -23.81 1.52 -5.18
N GLU A 35 -25.12 1.34 -5.11
CA GLU A 35 -25.90 1.94 -4.04
C GLU A 35 -25.46 1.40 -2.66
N ALA A 36 -25.26 2.30 -1.71
CA ALA A 36 -24.91 1.94 -0.33
C ALA A 36 -26.16 1.46 0.41
N GLY A 37 -26.62 0.24 0.07
CA GLY A 37 -27.71 -0.42 0.78
C GLY A 37 -27.21 -1.33 1.90
N GLY A 38 -27.95 -1.44 2.99
CA GLY A 38 -27.69 -2.40 4.06
C GLY A 38 -27.01 -1.82 5.30
N ASN A 39 -26.62 -2.73 6.22
CA ASN A 39 -25.97 -2.38 7.47
C ASN A 39 -24.50 -2.01 7.21
N LEU A 40 -24.13 -0.75 7.47
CA LEU A 40 -22.78 -0.25 7.35
C LEU A 40 -21.99 -0.49 8.65
N GLN A 41 -20.86 -1.17 8.55
CA GLN A 41 -19.96 -1.42 9.67
C GLN A 41 -18.57 -0.84 9.39
N TYR A 42 -18.10 0.05 10.27
CA TYR A 42 -16.73 0.56 10.18
C TYR A 42 -15.69 -0.56 10.29
N ILE A 43 -14.68 -0.49 9.45
CA ILE A 43 -13.43 -1.16 9.76
C ILE A 43 -12.80 -0.40 10.92
N SER A 44 -12.34 -1.11 11.95
CA SER A 44 -11.71 -0.47 13.11
C SER A 44 -10.67 0.56 12.68
N TYR A 45 -10.67 1.75 13.27
CA TYR A 45 -9.85 2.91 12.87
C TYR A 45 -10.07 3.44 11.44
N GLY A 46 -11.08 2.98 10.71
CA GLY A 46 -11.34 3.38 9.32
C GLY A 46 -11.92 4.78 9.15
N ASN A 47 -12.20 5.49 10.25
CA ASN A 47 -12.53 6.93 10.25
C ASN A 47 -11.28 7.82 10.35
N PHE A 48 -10.10 7.26 10.43
CA PHE A 48 -8.81 7.93 10.45
C PHE A 48 -8.66 9.14 11.40
N ASP A 49 -9.41 9.18 12.50
CA ASP A 49 -9.33 10.24 13.50
C ASP A 49 -8.19 10.03 14.52
N LYS A 50 -7.64 8.81 14.56
CA LYS A 50 -6.62 8.44 15.55
C LYS A 50 -5.29 8.12 14.88
N TRP A 51 -4.25 8.84 15.28
CA TRP A 51 -2.92 8.74 14.73
C TRP A 51 -1.84 8.73 15.79
N LEU A 52 -0.96 7.75 15.72
CA LEU A 52 0.33 7.79 16.40
C LEU A 52 1.33 8.57 15.53
N VAL A 53 1.91 9.62 16.08
CA VAL A 53 2.93 10.44 15.44
C VAL A 53 4.30 9.95 15.91
N ARG A 54 5.18 9.61 14.97
CA ARG A 54 6.53 9.13 15.27
C ARG A 54 7.55 10.12 14.72
N HIS A 55 8.44 10.60 15.59
CA HIS A 55 9.59 11.40 15.19
C HIS A 55 10.82 10.51 15.15
N VAL A 56 11.30 10.23 13.95
CA VAL A 56 12.43 9.34 13.69
C VAL A 56 13.61 10.16 13.19
N LYS A 57 14.74 10.09 13.89
CA LYS A 57 15.97 10.78 13.49
C LYS A 57 16.74 9.94 12.48
N GLU A 58 16.93 10.48 11.29
CA GLU A 58 17.76 9.88 10.25
C GLU A 58 19.24 10.00 10.59
N SER A 59 20.08 9.15 10.01
CA SER A 59 21.53 9.15 10.27
C SER A 59 22.22 10.41 9.74
N GLY A 60 23.19 10.93 10.48
CA GLY A 60 23.94 12.15 10.12
C GLY A 60 24.61 12.09 8.74
N VAL A 61 25.05 10.91 8.30
CA VAL A 61 25.65 10.70 6.97
C VAL A 61 24.69 11.00 5.79
N ILE A 62 23.38 11.10 6.05
CA ILE A 62 22.36 11.44 5.08
C ILE A 62 21.61 12.75 5.42
N GLY A 63 22.19 13.57 6.29
CA GLY A 63 21.66 14.87 6.69
C GLY A 63 21.17 14.96 8.13
N GLY A 64 20.88 13.84 8.81
CA GLY A 64 20.51 13.81 10.23
C GLY A 64 19.17 14.47 10.58
N GLU A 65 18.27 14.62 9.61
CA GLU A 65 16.96 15.24 9.84
C GLU A 65 16.05 14.36 10.71
N THR A 66 15.16 14.98 11.46
CA THR A 66 14.08 14.27 12.14
C THR A 66 12.85 14.30 11.25
N LYS A 67 12.37 13.12 10.85
CA LYS A 67 11.17 12.97 10.02
C LYS A 67 9.98 12.55 10.87
N THR A 68 8.81 13.07 10.49
CA THR A 68 7.53 12.73 11.14
C THR A 68 6.82 11.65 10.33
N LEU A 69 6.61 10.49 10.94
CA LEU A 69 5.87 9.37 10.37
C LEU A 69 4.51 9.27 11.06
N TYR A 70 3.47 9.06 10.28
CA TYR A 70 2.10 8.87 10.77
C TYR A 70 1.71 7.40 10.68
N CYS A 71 1.21 6.85 11.79
CA CYS A 71 0.67 5.50 11.86
C CYS A 71 -0.79 5.56 12.30
N ILE A 72 -1.67 4.80 11.67
CA ILE A 72 -3.10 4.72 12.05
C ILE A 72 -3.19 3.85 13.30
N ALA A 73 -3.30 4.48 14.47
CA ALA A 73 -3.23 3.84 15.79
C ALA A 73 -3.79 4.80 16.84
N PRO A 74 -3.96 4.39 18.12
CA PRO A 74 -4.33 5.32 19.19
C PRO A 74 -3.44 6.57 19.21
N ASN A 75 -4.04 7.71 19.50
CA ASN A 75 -3.32 8.99 19.57
C ASN A 75 -2.12 8.90 20.52
N GLY A 76 -0.98 9.37 20.06
CA GLY A 76 0.25 9.39 20.84
C GLY A 76 1.42 9.96 20.05
N THR A 77 2.55 10.15 20.73
CA THR A 77 3.79 10.63 20.12
C THR A 77 4.96 9.77 20.57
N TRP A 78 5.73 9.26 19.63
CA TRP A 78 7.00 8.57 19.90
C TRP A 78 8.17 9.38 19.38
N ASN A 79 9.12 9.70 20.26
CA ASN A 79 10.33 10.44 19.94
C ASN A 79 11.56 9.50 20.00
N ASN A 80 11.56 8.48 19.15
CA ASN A 80 12.61 7.46 19.14
C ASN A 80 12.71 6.74 17.79
N ASN A 81 13.79 5.98 17.62
CA ASN A 81 14.04 5.15 16.43
C ASN A 81 13.67 3.67 16.66
N ASN A 82 12.69 3.39 17.50
CA ASN A 82 12.18 2.02 17.67
C ASN A 82 11.35 1.60 16.47
N ALA A 83 11.45 0.33 16.10
CA ALA A 83 10.63 -0.25 15.06
C ALA A 83 9.14 -0.24 15.44
N TYR A 84 8.28 0.05 14.49
CA TYR A 84 6.84 0.00 14.69
C TYR A 84 6.28 -1.36 14.28
N HIS A 85 5.54 -1.99 15.18
CA HIS A 85 4.93 -3.31 14.96
C HIS A 85 3.41 -3.30 15.15
N GLY A 86 2.77 -2.13 14.98
CA GLY A 86 1.36 -1.92 15.30
C GLY A 86 1.16 -1.44 16.73
N ALA A 87 0.04 -0.78 16.98
CA ALA A 87 -0.37 -0.31 18.31
C ALA A 87 -1.89 -0.30 18.44
N GLY A 88 -2.39 -0.57 19.66
CA GLY A 88 -3.78 -0.43 20.04
C GLY A 88 -4.78 -1.26 19.25
N GLY A 89 -4.36 -2.38 18.65
CA GLY A 89 -5.24 -3.26 17.87
C GLY A 89 -5.67 -2.67 16.52
N SER A 90 -5.05 -1.58 16.05
CA SER A 90 -5.31 -1.07 14.71
C SER A 90 -4.94 -2.11 13.65
N PRO A 91 -5.85 -2.44 12.71
CA PRO A 91 -5.56 -3.36 11.63
C PRO A 91 -4.84 -2.71 10.46
N TRP A 92 -4.59 -1.41 10.51
CA TRP A 92 -4.04 -0.62 9.41
C TRP A 92 -2.52 -0.48 9.49
N ALA A 93 -1.89 -0.63 8.34
CA ALA A 93 -0.50 -0.25 8.10
C ALA A 93 -0.43 0.85 7.04
N THR A 94 0.70 1.54 7.01
CA THR A 94 0.99 2.60 6.04
C THR A 94 2.32 2.32 5.35
N SER A 95 2.56 2.97 4.20
CA SER A 95 3.88 2.99 3.53
C SER A 95 4.90 3.89 4.24
N ASN A 96 4.53 4.55 5.34
CA ASN A 96 5.49 5.25 6.19
C ASN A 96 6.33 4.25 6.95
N VAL A 97 7.61 4.20 6.69
CA VAL A 97 8.50 3.20 7.25
C VAL A 97 9.86 3.76 7.63
N MET A 98 10.47 3.12 8.63
CA MET A 98 11.86 3.29 8.97
C MET A 98 12.65 2.10 8.42
N ALA A 99 13.70 2.38 7.66
CA ALA A 99 14.70 1.42 7.25
C ALA A 99 15.99 1.60 8.06
N LYS A 100 16.62 0.48 8.41
CA LYS A 100 17.94 0.47 9.06
C LYS A 100 18.84 -0.52 8.34
N VAL A 101 19.66 -0.01 7.42
CA VAL A 101 20.52 -0.82 6.58
C VAL A 101 21.97 -0.41 6.79
N SER A 102 22.83 -1.38 7.12
CA SER A 102 24.24 -1.16 7.43
C SER A 102 24.47 -0.03 8.47
N GLY A 103 23.61 0.05 9.47
CA GLY A 103 23.66 1.08 10.51
C GLY A 103 23.12 2.46 10.11
N ILE A 104 22.70 2.65 8.86
CA ILE A 104 22.09 3.91 8.38
C ILE A 104 20.58 3.83 8.56
N THR A 105 20.02 4.77 9.32
CA THR A 105 18.59 4.96 9.47
C THR A 105 18.09 5.93 8.41
N LYS A 106 17.12 5.50 7.60
CA LYS A 106 16.39 6.29 6.60
C LYS A 106 14.90 6.06 6.75
N THR A 107 14.09 7.06 6.42
CA THR A 107 12.62 6.96 6.47
C THR A 107 12.03 7.20 5.09
N ASN A 108 10.81 6.69 4.88
CA ASN A 108 9.90 7.09 3.81
C ASN A 108 8.63 7.65 4.44
N VAL A 109 8.17 8.81 3.95
CA VAL A 109 6.92 9.44 4.40
C VAL A 109 6.09 9.79 3.19
N SER A 110 5.06 9.03 2.91
CA SER A 110 4.16 9.19 1.77
C SER A 110 2.67 9.16 2.16
N VAL A 111 2.40 8.95 3.47
CA VAL A 111 1.06 9.01 4.06
C VAL A 111 1.05 10.06 5.16
N TYR A 112 0.05 10.91 5.14
CA TYR A 112 -0.08 12.03 6.06
C TYR A 112 -1.44 12.02 6.74
N ARG A 113 -1.49 12.46 7.99
CA ARG A 113 -2.70 12.87 8.65
C ARG A 113 -3.05 14.29 8.18
N GLU A 114 -4.19 14.47 7.57
CA GLU A 114 -4.66 15.78 7.13
C GLU A 114 -6.02 16.10 7.75
N ALA A 115 -6.20 17.33 8.22
CA ALA A 115 -7.49 17.76 8.78
C ALA A 115 -8.54 17.85 7.66
N ARG A 116 -9.74 17.35 7.93
CA ARG A 116 -10.90 17.45 7.06
C ARG A 116 -11.99 18.25 7.75
N ALA A 117 -12.33 19.40 7.19
CA ALA A 117 -13.28 20.33 7.80
C ALA A 117 -14.63 19.62 8.11
N GLY A 118 -15.05 19.69 9.38
CA GLY A 118 -16.28 19.06 9.87
C GLY A 118 -16.23 17.53 10.03
N HIS A 119 -15.08 16.87 9.74
CA HIS A 119 -14.94 15.40 9.75
C HIS A 119 -13.70 14.89 10.49
N GLY A 120 -13.00 15.74 11.25
CA GLY A 120 -11.79 15.36 11.98
C GLY A 120 -10.58 15.23 11.07
N TYR A 121 -10.02 14.04 10.94
CA TYR A 121 -8.84 13.77 10.09
C TYR A 121 -9.15 12.72 9.02
N CYS A 122 -8.36 12.77 7.95
CA CYS A 122 -8.36 11.77 6.88
C CYS A 122 -6.93 11.28 6.61
N ALA A 123 -6.80 10.17 5.88
CA ALA A 123 -5.53 9.69 5.37
C ALA A 123 -5.26 10.32 3.99
N LYS A 124 -4.14 11.06 3.86
CA LYS A 124 -3.67 11.61 2.60
C LYS A 124 -2.47 10.79 2.10
N LEU A 125 -2.61 10.22 0.93
CA LEU A 125 -1.62 9.37 0.27
C LEU A 125 -1.04 10.14 -0.91
N VAL A 126 0.30 10.23 -1.00
CA VAL A 126 0.97 11.04 -2.03
C VAL A 126 2.02 10.22 -2.76
N THR A 127 2.05 10.30 -4.07
CA THR A 127 3.17 9.78 -4.89
C THR A 127 4.20 10.89 -5.07
N HIS A 128 5.42 10.63 -4.61
CA HIS A 128 6.50 11.61 -4.64
C HIS A 128 7.87 10.97 -4.92
N LEU A 129 8.89 11.80 -5.15
CA LEU A 129 10.28 11.37 -5.20
C LEU A 129 10.89 11.52 -3.80
N GLU A 130 11.20 10.41 -3.17
CA GLU A 130 12.03 10.39 -1.97
C GLU A 130 13.49 10.52 -2.35
N GLN A 131 14.17 11.49 -1.76
CA GLN A 131 15.56 11.80 -2.05
C GLN A 131 16.44 11.55 -0.84
N CYS A 132 17.61 10.97 -1.09
CA CYS A 132 18.64 10.78 -0.08
C CYS A 132 19.98 11.24 -0.63
N LYS A 133 20.61 12.21 0.04
CA LYS A 133 21.98 12.65 -0.26
C LYS A 133 22.94 12.03 0.75
N VAL A 134 23.81 11.15 0.30
CA VAL A 134 24.81 10.52 1.17
C VAL A 134 26.07 11.36 1.15
N LEU A 135 26.49 11.87 2.32
CA LEU A 135 27.66 12.73 2.51
C LEU A 135 27.68 13.97 1.57
N GLY A 136 26.50 14.42 1.13
CA GLY A 136 26.39 15.55 0.20
C GLY A 136 26.82 15.26 -1.25
N ILE A 137 27.36 14.08 -1.54
CA ILE A 137 27.97 13.73 -2.84
C ILE A 137 27.06 12.82 -3.67
N ILE A 138 26.53 11.75 -3.06
CA ILE A 138 25.72 10.75 -3.76
C ILE A 138 24.23 11.10 -3.60
N ASN A 139 23.59 11.32 -4.72
CA ASN A 139 22.17 11.66 -4.76
C ASN A 139 21.35 10.45 -5.24
N ILE A 140 20.54 9.92 -4.35
CA ILE A 140 19.68 8.76 -4.59
C ILE A 140 18.24 9.24 -4.62
N LYS A 141 17.49 8.88 -5.67
CA LYS A 141 16.07 9.21 -5.81
C LYS A 141 15.27 7.95 -6.03
N VAL A 142 14.19 7.78 -5.27
CA VAL A 142 13.23 6.69 -5.49
C VAL A 142 11.82 7.26 -5.60
N LEU A 143 11.02 6.70 -6.49
CA LEU A 143 9.60 7.01 -6.49
C LEU A 143 8.91 6.21 -5.39
N ALA A 144 8.21 6.90 -4.50
CA ALA A 144 7.43 6.34 -3.42
C ALA A 144 5.96 6.71 -3.59
N ALA A 145 5.08 5.73 -3.58
CA ALA A 145 3.64 5.92 -3.52
C ALA A 145 3.13 5.81 -2.07
N GLY A 146 2.18 6.66 -1.71
CA GLY A 146 1.47 6.55 -0.45
C GLY A 146 0.49 5.38 -0.50
N SER A 147 0.56 4.51 0.51
CA SER A 147 -0.31 3.36 0.65
C SER A 147 -0.79 3.19 2.08
N ILE A 148 -2.07 2.86 2.24
CA ILE A 148 -2.64 2.33 3.49
C ILE A 148 -3.29 0.97 3.20
N TYR A 149 -3.14 0.02 4.10
CA TYR A 149 -3.69 -1.31 3.88
C TYR A 149 -3.99 -2.05 5.18
N LEU A 150 -4.88 -3.04 5.12
CA LEU A 150 -5.11 -3.95 6.24
C LEU A 150 -3.95 -4.94 6.33
N GLY A 151 -3.23 -4.89 7.45
CA GLY A 151 -2.06 -5.72 7.67
C GLY A 151 -1.00 -5.06 8.56
N GLN A 152 0.25 -5.42 8.32
CA GLN A 152 1.38 -4.90 9.10
C GLN A 152 2.61 -4.75 8.21
N THR A 153 3.30 -3.62 8.31
CA THR A 153 4.61 -3.43 7.71
C THR A 153 5.70 -3.99 8.64
N GLN A 154 6.66 -4.69 8.06
CA GLN A 154 7.80 -5.21 8.80
C GLN A 154 8.85 -4.11 9.00
N GLU A 155 9.07 -3.68 10.24
CA GLU A 155 10.12 -2.69 10.59
C GLU A 155 11.15 -3.27 11.57
N PRO A 156 12.39 -2.79 11.55
CA PRO A 156 12.96 -1.92 10.53
C PRO A 156 13.11 -2.67 9.21
N ILE A 157 13.01 -1.95 8.08
CA ILE A 157 13.37 -2.53 6.79
C ILE A 157 14.88 -2.66 6.73
N THR A 158 15.39 -3.88 6.59
CA THR A 158 16.83 -4.18 6.63
C THR A 158 17.43 -4.39 5.24
N ASP A 159 16.61 -4.58 4.24
CA ASP A 159 17.00 -4.68 2.84
C ASP A 159 15.84 -4.21 1.93
N THR A 160 16.15 -3.87 0.68
CA THR A 160 15.17 -3.35 -0.29
C THR A 160 15.05 -4.25 -1.52
N LYS A 161 15.58 -5.47 -1.47
CA LYS A 161 15.57 -6.39 -2.62
C LYS A 161 14.17 -6.77 -3.06
N ASN A 162 13.24 -6.89 -2.11
CA ASN A 162 11.83 -7.15 -2.39
C ASN A 162 10.96 -6.35 -1.39
N PRO A 163 10.63 -5.08 -1.68
CA PRO A 163 9.87 -4.24 -0.76
C PRO A 163 8.46 -4.80 -0.48
N MET A 164 7.84 -5.48 -1.44
CA MET A 164 6.51 -6.08 -1.24
C MET A 164 6.53 -7.22 -0.21
N ALA A 165 7.63 -7.95 -0.10
CA ALA A 165 7.78 -8.99 0.91
C ALA A 165 7.91 -8.47 2.36
N LYS A 166 7.95 -7.16 2.56
CA LYS A 166 7.92 -6.53 3.89
C LYS A 166 6.49 -6.19 4.35
N LEU A 167 5.50 -6.39 3.48
CA LEU A 167 4.10 -6.07 3.74
C LEU A 167 3.35 -7.36 4.06
N ASN A 168 3.06 -7.59 5.36
CA ASN A 168 2.16 -8.67 5.78
C ASN A 168 0.73 -8.26 5.46
N ALA A 169 0.25 -8.59 4.25
CA ALA A 169 -1.00 -8.08 3.71
C ALA A 169 -2.20 -8.95 4.08
N GLY A 170 -3.26 -8.29 4.53
CA GLY A 170 -4.53 -8.90 4.89
C GLY A 170 -4.63 -9.28 6.35
N MET A 171 -5.85 -9.45 6.80
CA MET A 171 -6.20 -9.87 8.16
C MET A 171 -7.27 -10.97 8.14
N ARG A 172 -7.43 -11.70 9.24
CA ARG A 172 -8.51 -12.69 9.38
C ARG A 172 -9.87 -12.02 9.24
N PHE A 173 -10.73 -12.63 8.45
CA PHE A 173 -12.05 -12.10 8.14
C PHE A 173 -12.95 -13.20 7.58
N ASN A 174 -14.15 -13.37 8.16
CA ASN A 174 -15.07 -14.44 7.82
C ASN A 174 -16.50 -13.97 7.47
N LYS A 175 -16.64 -12.66 7.17
CA LYS A 175 -17.92 -12.08 6.78
C LYS A 175 -18.00 -11.90 5.27
N ARG A 176 -19.21 -11.64 4.76
CA ARG A 176 -19.50 -11.51 3.33
C ARG A 176 -20.18 -10.16 3.03
N PRO A 177 -19.42 -9.04 3.04
CA PRO A 177 -19.98 -7.74 2.69
C PRO A 177 -20.34 -7.67 1.20
N LYS A 178 -21.41 -6.95 0.87
CA LYS A 178 -21.82 -6.68 -0.52
C LYS A 178 -20.98 -5.61 -1.19
N ALA A 179 -20.53 -4.63 -0.40
CA ALA A 179 -19.75 -3.50 -0.90
C ALA A 179 -18.77 -2.98 0.14
N ILE A 180 -17.76 -2.25 -0.32
CA ILE A 180 -16.97 -1.33 0.50
C ILE A 180 -17.49 0.09 0.26
N VAL A 181 -17.60 0.87 1.34
CA VAL A 181 -18.09 2.25 1.33
C VAL A 181 -17.07 3.15 2.02
N PHE A 182 -16.67 4.22 1.36
CA PHE A 182 -15.74 5.20 1.93
C PHE A 182 -15.94 6.58 1.32
N ASP A 183 -15.35 7.58 1.97
CA ASP A 183 -15.25 8.92 1.44
C ASP A 183 -13.89 9.10 0.79
N TYR A 184 -13.84 9.78 -0.35
CA TYR A 184 -12.57 10.01 -1.04
C TYR A 184 -12.50 11.35 -1.76
N LYS A 185 -11.28 11.82 -2.00
CA LYS A 185 -10.93 12.95 -2.86
C LYS A 185 -9.69 12.59 -3.67
N VAL A 186 -9.60 13.05 -4.90
CA VAL A 186 -8.52 12.69 -5.83
C VAL A 186 -7.90 13.93 -6.47
N HIS A 187 -6.58 13.94 -6.52
CA HIS A 187 -5.81 14.84 -7.38
C HIS A 187 -4.86 14.03 -8.26
N LEU A 188 -4.99 14.19 -9.56
CA LEU A 188 -4.11 13.58 -10.55
C LEU A 188 -3.11 14.60 -11.06
N SER A 189 -1.85 14.22 -11.19
CA SER A 189 -0.78 15.05 -11.72
C SER A 189 -0.96 15.42 -13.20
N GLY A 190 -1.83 14.70 -13.91
CA GLY A 190 -2.09 14.92 -15.34
C GLY A 190 -0.98 14.40 -16.27
N GLN A 191 0.07 13.78 -15.74
CA GLN A 191 1.17 13.27 -16.56
C GLN A 191 0.69 12.17 -17.52
N PRO A 192 1.08 12.22 -18.81
CA PRO A 192 0.64 11.25 -19.81
C PRO A 192 1.29 9.88 -19.63
N ASN A 193 2.43 9.81 -18.94
CA ASN A 193 3.18 8.60 -18.67
C ASN A 193 3.61 8.54 -17.20
N ARG A 194 3.82 7.33 -16.72
CA ARG A 194 4.47 7.05 -15.45
C ARG A 194 5.98 7.16 -15.58
N ILE A 195 6.67 7.28 -14.48
CA ILE A 195 8.12 7.11 -14.40
C ILE A 195 8.46 5.91 -13.51
N LYS A 196 9.58 5.26 -13.82
CA LYS A 196 10.23 4.30 -12.92
C LYS A 196 11.52 4.92 -12.41
N GLN A 197 11.64 5.04 -11.07
CA GLN A 197 12.81 5.62 -10.42
C GLN A 197 13.20 4.76 -9.21
N THR A 198 14.30 4.01 -9.34
CA THR A 198 14.69 2.97 -8.38
C THR A 198 15.92 3.30 -7.54
N GLY A 199 16.47 4.52 -7.65
CA GLY A 199 17.63 4.95 -6.85
C GLY A 199 18.68 5.69 -7.66
N PHE A 200 19.62 4.99 -8.26
CA PHE A 200 20.68 5.59 -9.05
C PHE A 200 20.28 5.80 -10.51
N GLY A 201 20.85 6.83 -11.11
CA GLY A 201 20.55 7.19 -12.50
C GLY A 201 19.28 8.02 -12.64
N GLY A 202 18.91 8.26 -13.90
CA GLY A 202 17.70 8.98 -14.27
C GLY A 202 16.44 8.14 -14.15
N ALA A 203 15.30 8.82 -14.11
CA ALA A 203 14.02 8.15 -14.27
C ALA A 203 13.87 7.59 -15.69
N SER A 204 13.26 6.42 -15.82
CA SER A 204 12.83 5.89 -17.12
C SER A 204 11.32 6.05 -17.28
N THR A 205 10.89 6.32 -18.52
CA THR A 205 9.48 6.44 -18.85
C THR A 205 8.81 5.06 -18.92
N VAL A 206 7.64 4.96 -18.31
CA VAL A 206 6.75 3.79 -18.38
C VAL A 206 5.44 4.25 -19.02
N ALA A 207 5.10 3.69 -20.16
CA ALA A 207 3.93 4.10 -20.94
C ALA A 207 2.62 4.01 -20.14
N GLY A 208 1.71 4.93 -20.42
CA GLY A 208 0.37 5.02 -19.86
C GLY A 208 0.27 5.84 -18.57
N LYS A 209 -0.90 6.41 -18.38
CA LYS A 209 -1.22 7.25 -17.22
C LYS A 209 -1.16 6.47 -15.91
N ASP A 210 -0.95 7.18 -14.84
CA ASP A 210 -1.02 6.66 -13.48
C ASP A 210 -2.26 7.15 -12.76
N TYR A 211 -2.86 6.28 -11.98
CA TYR A 211 -4.03 6.59 -11.18
C TYR A 211 -3.88 6.03 -9.76
N PRO A 212 -4.40 6.72 -8.75
CA PRO A 212 -4.66 6.09 -7.47
C PRO A 212 -5.63 4.93 -7.63
N ASP A 213 -5.56 3.94 -6.74
CA ASP A 213 -6.51 2.84 -6.76
C ASP A 213 -6.89 2.32 -5.36
N CYS A 214 -7.94 1.52 -5.34
CA CYS A 214 -8.40 0.75 -4.20
C CYS A 214 -8.62 -0.68 -4.64
N ILE A 215 -8.03 -1.62 -3.91
CA ILE A 215 -8.27 -3.05 -4.12
C ILE A 215 -8.83 -3.69 -2.85
N LEU A 216 -9.83 -4.54 -2.99
CA LEU A 216 -10.32 -5.41 -1.94
C LEU A 216 -10.43 -6.84 -2.47
N TYR A 217 -9.74 -7.76 -1.77
CA TYR A 217 -9.81 -9.19 -2.06
C TYR A 217 -10.30 -9.93 -0.83
N LEU A 218 -11.34 -10.72 -0.97
CA LEU A 218 -11.73 -11.73 0.00
C LEU A 218 -11.08 -13.03 -0.41
N GLN A 219 -10.31 -13.65 0.48
CA GLN A 219 -9.54 -14.83 0.17
C GLN A 219 -9.86 -15.96 1.16
N LYS A 220 -9.91 -17.20 0.66
CA LYS A 220 -9.85 -18.40 1.47
C LYS A 220 -8.42 -18.89 1.45
N ARG A 221 -7.69 -18.61 2.54
CA ARG A 221 -6.26 -18.95 2.69
C ARG A 221 -6.08 -20.23 3.49
N TRP A 222 -5.06 -20.99 3.13
CA TRP A 222 -4.53 -22.12 3.91
C TRP A 222 -3.01 -22.17 3.81
N GLU A 223 -2.40 -22.88 4.74
CA GLU A 223 -0.95 -23.09 4.78
C GLU A 223 -0.68 -24.60 4.68
N ASP A 224 0.33 -24.99 3.87
CA ASP A 224 0.78 -26.36 3.81
C ASP A 224 1.81 -26.68 4.90
N ALA A 225 2.18 -27.95 5.07
CA ALA A 225 3.14 -28.39 6.08
C ALA A 225 4.55 -27.76 5.91
N LYS A 226 4.89 -27.28 4.69
CA LYS A 226 6.15 -26.61 4.42
C LYS A 226 6.10 -25.12 4.80
N GLY A 227 4.91 -24.57 5.08
CA GLY A 227 4.69 -23.16 5.41
C GLY A 227 4.43 -22.27 4.19
N ASN A 228 4.07 -22.85 3.03
CA ASN A 228 3.60 -22.07 1.90
C ASN A 228 2.15 -21.66 2.12
N ILE A 229 1.80 -20.42 1.77
CA ILE A 229 0.43 -19.91 1.86
C ILE A 229 -0.20 -19.91 0.48
N TYR A 230 -1.35 -20.55 0.38
CA TYR A 230 -2.19 -20.58 -0.81
C TYR A 230 -3.51 -19.86 -0.54
N ALA A 231 -4.15 -19.37 -1.60
CA ALA A 231 -5.45 -18.76 -1.51
C ALA A 231 -6.32 -19.12 -2.72
N LYS A 232 -7.64 -19.19 -2.49
CA LYS A 232 -8.66 -19.02 -3.54
C LYS A 232 -9.32 -17.66 -3.36
N ARG A 233 -9.55 -16.94 -4.47
CA ARG A 233 -10.22 -15.66 -4.47
C ARG A 233 -11.73 -15.86 -4.31
N VAL A 234 -12.30 -15.37 -3.20
CA VAL A 234 -13.73 -15.49 -2.87
C VAL A 234 -14.52 -14.29 -3.38
N GLY A 235 -13.97 -13.08 -3.20
CA GLY A 235 -14.59 -11.84 -3.63
C GLY A 235 -13.56 -10.84 -4.09
N THR A 236 -13.93 -10.00 -5.04
CA THR A 236 -13.04 -9.02 -5.68
C THR A 236 -13.73 -7.69 -5.84
N MET A 237 -13.06 -6.61 -5.48
CA MET A 237 -13.36 -5.25 -5.86
C MET A 237 -12.04 -4.58 -6.25
N VAL A 238 -12.01 -3.92 -7.40
CA VAL A 238 -10.92 -3.07 -7.87
C VAL A 238 -11.52 -1.77 -8.37
N HIS A 239 -11.04 -0.65 -7.88
CA HIS A 239 -11.42 0.67 -8.38
C HIS A 239 -10.17 1.50 -8.64
N ARG A 240 -10.13 2.11 -9.81
CA ARG A 240 -9.07 3.04 -10.21
C ARG A 240 -9.67 4.43 -10.37
N PHE A 241 -9.12 5.41 -9.66
CA PHE A 241 -9.62 6.78 -9.63
C PHE A 241 -9.12 7.55 -10.86
N GLY A 242 -9.94 7.62 -11.92
CA GLY A 242 -9.56 8.12 -13.25
C GLY A 242 -9.69 9.63 -13.45
N SER A 243 -10.20 10.38 -12.49
CA SER A 243 -10.42 11.83 -12.59
C SER A 243 -10.17 12.56 -11.27
N ASN A 244 -9.87 13.85 -11.37
CA ASN A 244 -9.87 14.74 -10.20
C ASN A 244 -11.28 14.84 -9.62
N THR A 245 -11.38 14.82 -8.29
CA THR A 245 -12.65 15.00 -7.58
C THR A 245 -12.46 15.88 -6.36
N ASP A 246 -13.48 16.61 -5.99
CA ASP A 246 -13.67 17.02 -4.61
C ASP A 246 -14.13 15.83 -3.77
N TRP A 247 -14.41 16.04 -2.48
CA TRP A 247 -14.87 14.98 -1.60
C TRP A 247 -16.15 14.31 -2.12
N LYS A 248 -16.05 13.02 -2.37
CA LYS A 248 -17.17 12.12 -2.66
C LYS A 248 -17.47 11.35 -1.38
N ASN A 249 -18.58 11.67 -0.75
CA ASN A 249 -18.99 11.04 0.50
C ASN A 249 -19.81 9.79 0.23
N ASN A 250 -19.62 8.75 1.06
CA ASN A 250 -20.38 7.50 1.00
C ASN A 250 -20.31 6.81 -0.37
N ALA A 251 -19.20 6.94 -1.09
CA ALA A 251 -19.01 6.23 -2.35
C ALA A 251 -18.99 4.72 -2.09
N SER A 252 -19.78 3.97 -2.82
CA SER A 252 -20.00 2.54 -2.62
C SER A 252 -19.52 1.74 -3.82
N PHE A 253 -18.74 0.69 -3.56
CA PHE A 253 -18.14 -0.16 -4.59
C PHE A 253 -18.48 -1.62 -4.34
N THR A 254 -19.14 -2.26 -5.30
CA THR A 254 -19.61 -3.65 -5.20
C THR A 254 -18.46 -4.63 -5.09
N ILE A 255 -18.59 -5.63 -4.23
CA ILE A 255 -17.68 -6.78 -4.15
C ILE A 255 -18.29 -7.92 -4.97
N HIS A 256 -17.59 -8.32 -6.02
CA HIS A 256 -18.04 -9.41 -6.90
C HIS A 256 -17.52 -10.75 -6.39
N TYR A 257 -18.39 -11.72 -6.22
CA TYR A 257 -18.11 -13.02 -5.62
C TYR A 257 -17.95 -14.12 -6.66
N GLY A 258 -17.03 -15.07 -6.36
CA GLY A 258 -16.76 -16.22 -7.21
C GLY A 258 -15.84 -15.90 -8.40
N ASP A 259 -15.91 -16.73 -9.43
CA ASP A 259 -15.16 -16.56 -10.67
C ASP A 259 -15.81 -15.48 -11.54
N ILE A 260 -15.11 -14.37 -11.71
CA ILE A 260 -15.55 -13.19 -12.45
C ILE A 260 -14.96 -13.11 -13.86
N THR A 261 -14.20 -14.10 -14.31
CA THR A 261 -13.47 -14.06 -15.58
C THR A 261 -14.36 -13.94 -16.82
N LYS A 262 -15.65 -14.29 -16.70
CA LYS A 262 -16.67 -14.18 -17.77
C LYS A 262 -17.51 -12.88 -17.68
N GLN A 263 -17.25 -12.03 -16.70
CA GLN A 263 -17.97 -10.77 -16.56
C GLN A 263 -17.49 -9.73 -17.57
N SER A 264 -18.39 -8.89 -18.06
CA SER A 264 -18.08 -7.87 -19.08
C SER A 264 -17.03 -6.84 -18.62
N PHE A 265 -16.94 -6.57 -17.31
CA PHE A 265 -15.98 -5.65 -16.72
C PHE A 265 -14.60 -6.30 -16.47
N TYR A 266 -14.46 -7.63 -16.65
CA TYR A 266 -13.21 -8.32 -16.32
C TYR A 266 -12.06 -7.91 -17.25
N ASN A 267 -10.93 -7.61 -16.66
CA ASN A 267 -9.68 -7.36 -17.36
C ASN A 267 -8.49 -7.74 -16.46
N SER A 268 -7.26 -7.49 -16.89
CA SER A 268 -6.04 -7.91 -16.19
C SER A 268 -5.92 -7.37 -14.75
N ALA A 269 -6.53 -6.23 -14.42
CA ALA A 269 -6.48 -5.67 -13.06
C ALA A 269 -7.34 -6.45 -12.07
N TRP A 270 -8.36 -7.17 -12.55
CA TRP A 270 -9.23 -8.02 -11.74
C TRP A 270 -8.69 -9.44 -11.57
N ALA A 271 -7.63 -9.79 -12.30
CA ALA A 271 -7.06 -11.13 -12.29
C ALA A 271 -6.53 -11.55 -10.90
N LEU A 272 -6.29 -12.84 -10.74
CA LEU A 272 -5.58 -13.37 -9.57
C LEU A 272 -4.19 -12.75 -9.48
N THR A 273 -3.74 -12.49 -8.26
CA THR A 273 -2.44 -11.84 -8.05
C THR A 273 -1.28 -12.73 -8.43
N SER A 274 -0.34 -12.18 -9.19
CA SER A 274 0.91 -12.86 -9.57
C SER A 274 2.00 -11.83 -9.87
N GLY A 275 3.26 -12.24 -9.81
CA GLY A 275 4.39 -11.35 -10.14
C GLY A 275 4.42 -10.08 -9.31
N ALA A 276 4.40 -8.92 -9.96
CA ALA A 276 4.53 -7.61 -9.30
C ALA A 276 3.37 -7.24 -8.35
N VAL A 277 2.20 -7.87 -8.51
CA VAL A 277 1.02 -7.62 -7.65
C VAL A 277 0.80 -8.69 -6.58
N THR A 278 1.70 -9.67 -6.48
CA THR A 278 1.66 -10.73 -5.47
C THR A 278 1.64 -10.12 -4.07
N LYS A 279 0.77 -10.65 -3.21
CA LYS A 279 0.70 -10.28 -1.79
C LYS A 279 1.54 -11.25 -0.97
N PHE A 280 2.09 -10.76 0.14
CA PHE A 280 2.86 -11.55 1.08
C PHE A 280 2.14 -11.59 2.43
N ALA A 281 2.35 -12.65 3.17
CA ALA A 281 1.84 -12.79 4.53
C ALA A 281 2.83 -13.58 5.39
N LYS A 282 2.76 -13.37 6.71
CA LYS A 282 3.54 -14.14 7.67
C LYS A 282 2.89 -15.50 7.86
N ASN A 283 3.65 -16.56 7.65
CA ASN A 283 3.19 -17.93 7.89
C ASN A 283 3.26 -18.30 9.40
N SER A 284 2.80 -19.50 9.75
CA SER A 284 2.82 -20.02 11.14
C SER A 284 4.22 -20.10 11.76
N LYS A 285 5.26 -20.16 10.92
CA LYS A 285 6.68 -20.17 11.33
C LYS A 285 7.27 -18.77 11.44
N GLY A 286 6.46 -17.71 11.32
CA GLY A 286 6.89 -16.31 11.40
C GLY A 286 7.62 -15.78 10.17
N LYS A 287 7.68 -16.54 9.07
CA LYS A 287 8.35 -16.13 7.82
C LYS A 287 7.37 -15.43 6.89
N MET A 288 7.84 -14.37 6.23
CA MET A 288 7.12 -13.71 5.14
C MET A 288 7.20 -14.58 3.88
N VAL A 289 6.06 -15.00 3.37
CA VAL A 289 5.95 -15.84 2.15
C VAL A 289 4.89 -15.27 1.22
N GLU A 290 4.98 -15.60 -0.06
CA GLU A 290 3.96 -15.25 -1.04
C GLU A 290 2.62 -15.88 -0.68
N VAL A 291 1.54 -15.13 -0.85
CA VAL A 291 0.17 -15.68 -0.88
C VAL A 291 -0.14 -16.07 -2.32
N LYS A 292 -0.03 -17.36 -2.63
CA LYS A 292 -0.24 -17.89 -3.98
C LYS A 292 -1.73 -18.05 -4.25
N GLU A 293 -2.30 -17.20 -5.09
CA GLU A 293 -3.68 -17.41 -5.56
C GLU A 293 -3.71 -18.49 -6.63
N VAL A 294 -4.35 -19.61 -6.31
CA VAL A 294 -4.36 -20.81 -7.17
C VAL A 294 -5.70 -21.03 -7.87
N GLY A 295 -6.61 -20.07 -7.80
CA GLY A 295 -7.92 -20.12 -8.46
C GLY A 295 -8.98 -19.28 -7.77
N TRP A 296 -10.17 -19.37 -8.31
CA TRP A 296 -11.37 -18.77 -7.78
C TRP A 296 -12.12 -19.74 -6.86
N ALA A 297 -12.70 -19.23 -5.81
CA ALA A 297 -13.59 -19.97 -4.93
C ALA A 297 -15.02 -19.94 -5.47
N ASN A 298 -15.90 -20.82 -4.99
CA ASN A 298 -17.32 -20.70 -5.28
C ASN A 298 -17.89 -19.38 -4.71
N ALA A 299 -18.88 -18.81 -5.41
CA ALA A 299 -19.48 -17.54 -5.00
C ALA A 299 -20.08 -17.57 -3.58
N ASN A 300 -20.46 -18.73 -3.07
CA ASN A 300 -21.06 -18.91 -1.74
C ASN A 300 -20.03 -19.23 -0.63
N GLU A 301 -18.74 -19.37 -0.96
CA GLU A 301 -17.73 -19.67 0.03
C GLU A 301 -17.52 -18.52 1.02
N THR A 302 -17.27 -18.87 2.28
CA THR A 302 -16.89 -17.93 3.31
C THR A 302 -15.38 -17.67 3.24
N PRO A 303 -14.94 -16.40 3.18
CA PRO A 303 -13.53 -16.07 3.21
C PRO A 303 -12.92 -16.38 4.59
N THR A 304 -11.61 -16.47 4.64
CA THR A 304 -10.83 -16.50 5.88
C THR A 304 -10.03 -15.24 6.12
N HIS A 305 -9.83 -14.44 5.05
CA HIS A 305 -9.04 -13.21 5.07
C HIS A 305 -9.63 -12.15 4.16
N ILE A 306 -9.42 -10.89 4.56
CA ILE A 306 -9.63 -9.71 3.73
C ILE A 306 -8.27 -9.04 3.46
N VAL A 307 -8.02 -8.70 2.21
CA VAL A 307 -6.97 -7.77 1.76
C VAL A 307 -7.67 -6.52 1.32
N LEU A 308 -7.33 -5.38 1.90
CA LEU A 308 -7.80 -4.07 1.48
C LEU A 308 -6.59 -3.15 1.43
N GLN A 309 -6.46 -2.42 0.35
CA GLN A 309 -5.36 -1.49 0.13
C GLN A 309 -5.84 -0.30 -0.69
N PHE A 310 -5.40 0.89 -0.30
CA PHE A 310 -5.54 2.14 -1.05
C PHE A 310 -4.15 2.65 -1.39
N ASP A 311 -3.95 3.02 -2.65
CA ASP A 311 -2.66 3.49 -3.15
C ASP A 311 -2.81 4.81 -3.91
N SER A 312 -1.84 5.71 -3.78
CA SER A 312 -1.77 6.93 -4.59
C SER A 312 -1.26 6.68 -6.02
N SER A 313 -0.86 5.45 -6.33
CA SER A 313 -0.39 5.00 -7.64
C SER A 313 -0.62 3.50 -7.81
N HIS A 314 -1.14 3.08 -8.96
CA HIS A 314 -1.30 1.67 -9.31
C HIS A 314 -0.03 1.06 -9.94
N GLY A 315 1.02 1.84 -10.13
CA GLY A 315 2.21 1.43 -10.89
C GLY A 315 3.05 0.32 -10.26
N GLY A 316 2.79 -0.02 -9.00
CA GLY A 316 3.62 -0.94 -8.23
C GLY A 316 4.86 -0.25 -7.64
N ALA A 317 5.82 -1.05 -7.18
CA ALA A 317 7.01 -0.49 -6.54
C ALA A 317 7.84 0.37 -7.51
N TYR A 318 8.16 1.58 -7.07
CA TYR A 318 9.01 2.55 -7.77
C TYR A 318 8.49 3.04 -9.12
N VAL A 319 7.23 2.80 -9.44
CA VAL A 319 6.60 3.24 -10.69
C VAL A 319 5.35 4.06 -10.37
N GLY A 320 5.19 5.22 -11.03
CA GLY A 320 4.01 6.06 -10.82
C GLY A 320 4.18 7.46 -11.40
N SER A 321 3.26 8.36 -11.08
CA SER A 321 3.31 9.77 -11.46
C SER A 321 3.40 10.65 -10.22
N VAL A 322 4.47 11.41 -10.11
CA VAL A 322 4.71 12.36 -9.01
C VAL A 322 3.57 13.38 -8.94
N GLY A 323 3.02 13.58 -7.75
CA GLY A 323 1.93 14.52 -7.47
C GLY A 323 0.55 13.86 -7.40
N ASN A 324 0.36 12.63 -7.88
CA ASN A 324 -0.89 11.92 -7.63
C ASN A 324 -1.16 11.83 -6.14
N THR A 325 -2.37 12.21 -5.75
CA THR A 325 -2.79 12.24 -4.34
C THR A 325 -4.18 11.66 -4.18
N LEU A 326 -4.34 10.82 -3.18
CA LEU A 326 -5.61 10.22 -2.78
C LEU A 326 -5.88 10.54 -1.31
N TRP A 327 -7.04 11.08 -0.99
CA TRP A 327 -7.53 11.23 0.37
C TRP A 327 -8.62 10.20 0.62
N ILE A 328 -8.56 9.53 1.75
CA ILE A 328 -9.52 8.50 2.16
C ILE A 328 -9.99 8.78 3.58
N ASP A 329 -11.29 8.55 3.78
CA ASP A 329 -11.94 8.68 5.08
C ASP A 329 -13.13 7.73 5.20
N ASN A 330 -13.56 7.45 6.43
CA ASN A 330 -14.82 6.74 6.74
C ASN A 330 -14.98 5.38 6.05
N VAL A 331 -13.97 4.50 6.14
CA VAL A 331 -14.00 3.19 5.48
C VAL A 331 -14.89 2.20 6.22
N ARG A 332 -15.91 1.69 5.52
CA ARG A 332 -16.97 0.82 6.03
C ARG A 332 -17.21 -0.34 5.07
N LEU A 333 -17.78 -1.41 5.58
CA LEU A 333 -18.29 -2.54 4.79
C LEU A 333 -19.81 -2.54 4.89
N ALA A 334 -20.50 -2.75 3.74
CA ALA A 334 -21.95 -2.88 3.65
C ALA A 334 -22.37 -4.36 3.57
N TYR A 335 -23.38 -4.76 4.34
CA TYR A 335 -23.87 -6.14 4.44
C TYR A 335 -25.30 -6.29 3.98
#